data_6f57ee120c8b33907459b30fac6b4a10
#
_entry.id   6f57ee120c8b33907459b30fac6b4a10
#
_cell.length_a   1.000
_cell.length_b   1.000
_cell.length_c   1.000
_cell.angle_alpha   90.00
_cell.angle_beta   90.00
_cell.angle_gamma   90.00
#
_symmetry.space_group_name_H-M   'P 1'
#
loop_
_entity.id
_entity.type
_entity.pdbx_description
1 polymer ?
#
loop_
_entity_poly.entity_id
_entity_poly.type
_entity_poly.pdbx_seq_one_letter_code
_entity_poly.pdbx_strand_id
1 'polypeptide(L)'
;ILAAAFQFGMGSLLDLFGNIKYETAVERAGTSGFEGSMRQIEWSKAWIAFQSAPWFGHGWNSFAQQTFLINAQQQYFPNNILGVLFTHSHNIVMQLLSEMGIAGTLLATLTLLAAVWRLSGRNQTPASLFLLTAAAISLCHSMLEYPLWYIYFLTVFSLILSLTPSYPKD
;
A
#
# COMPACT_ATOMS: atom_id res chain seq x y z
N ILE A 1 20.19 2.99 18.35
CA ILE A 1 21.31 2.32 19.04
C ILE A 1 20.83 1.03 19.70
N LEU A 2 19.81 1.04 20.57
CA LEU A 2 19.28 -0.16 21.24
C LEU A 2 18.76 -1.23 20.26
N ALA A 3 18.01 -0.84 19.21
CA ALA A 3 17.51 -1.77 18.19
C ALA A 3 18.65 -2.43 17.39
N ALA A 4 19.70 -1.68 17.06
CA ALA A 4 20.87 -2.24 16.38
C ALA A 4 21.65 -3.20 17.30
N ALA A 5 21.85 -2.85 18.57
CA ALA A 5 22.49 -3.72 19.55
C ALA A 5 21.71 -5.01 19.79
N PHE A 6 20.37 -4.93 19.81
CA PHE A 6 19.50 -6.10 19.93
C PHE A 6 19.60 -7.02 18.70
N GLN A 7 19.66 -6.45 17.49
CA GLN A 7 19.81 -7.22 16.25
C GLN A 7 21.19 -7.93 16.17
N PHE A 8 22.26 -7.26 16.56
CA PHE A 8 23.59 -7.90 16.61
C PHE A 8 23.65 -9.02 17.66
N GLY A 9 23.04 -8.80 18.85
CA GLY A 9 22.96 -9.82 19.89
C GLY A 9 22.09 -11.03 19.50
N MET A 10 20.97 -10.79 18.80
CA MET A 10 20.11 -11.85 18.30
C MET A 10 20.81 -12.68 17.21
N GLY A 11 21.62 -12.02 16.37
CA GLY A 11 22.45 -12.69 15.38
C GLY A 11 23.36 -13.73 15.97
N SER A 12 24.15 -13.33 16.95
CA SER A 12 25.09 -14.22 17.64
C SER A 12 24.39 -15.35 18.40
N LEU A 13 23.16 -15.12 18.90
CA LEU A 13 22.35 -16.15 19.55
C LEU A 13 21.82 -17.18 18.55
N LEU A 14 21.38 -16.76 17.37
CA LEU A 14 20.84 -17.66 16.35
C LEU A 14 21.93 -18.51 15.69
N ASP A 15 23.14 -18.00 15.56
CA ASP A 15 24.31 -18.77 15.11
C ASP A 15 24.66 -19.92 16.06
N LEU A 16 24.32 -19.78 17.35
CA LEU A 16 24.49 -20.82 18.36
C LEU A 16 23.48 -22.00 18.22
N PHE A 17 22.33 -21.75 17.62
CA PHE A 17 21.23 -22.73 17.48
C PHE A 17 21.14 -23.41 16.09
N GLY A 18 22.11 -23.18 15.24
CA GLY A 18 22.20 -23.82 13.92
C GLY A 18 22.17 -22.81 12.77
N ASN A 19 22.73 -23.19 11.65
CA ASN A 19 22.92 -22.40 10.42
C ASN A 19 21.60 -21.85 9.82
N ILE A 20 20.85 -21.08 10.60
CA ILE A 20 19.68 -20.36 10.10
C ILE A 20 20.20 -19.07 9.46
N LYS A 21 20.28 -19.05 8.12
CA LYS A 21 20.54 -17.82 7.37
C LYS A 21 19.37 -16.86 7.60
N TYR A 22 19.57 -15.88 8.46
CA TYR A 22 18.66 -14.75 8.60
C TYR A 22 19.31 -13.53 7.95
N GLU A 23 18.55 -12.80 7.16
CA GLU A 23 18.98 -11.50 6.65
C GLU A 23 18.84 -10.47 7.76
N THR A 24 19.94 -9.80 8.10
CA THR A 24 19.93 -8.69 9.04
C THR A 24 19.16 -7.50 8.43
N ALA A 25 18.61 -6.61 9.30
CA ALA A 25 17.96 -5.38 8.80
C ALA A 25 18.96 -4.49 8.02
N VAL A 26 20.27 -4.60 8.27
CA VAL A 26 21.32 -3.90 7.53
C VAL A 26 21.48 -4.49 6.12
N GLU A 27 21.43 -5.80 5.97
CA GLU A 27 21.43 -6.47 4.66
C GLU A 27 20.17 -6.14 3.87
N ARG A 28 18.99 -6.17 4.53
CA ARG A 28 17.74 -5.71 3.90
C ARG A 28 17.77 -4.24 3.50
N ALA A 29 18.40 -3.37 4.29
CA ALA A 29 18.60 -1.97 3.92
C ALA A 29 19.55 -1.84 2.72
N GLY A 30 20.52 -2.73 2.57
CA GLY A 30 21.40 -2.81 1.39
C GLY A 30 20.65 -3.33 0.15
N THR A 31 19.67 -4.23 0.32
CA THR A 31 18.79 -4.72 -0.75
C THR A 31 17.61 -3.79 -1.03
N SER A 32 17.39 -2.75 -0.20
CA SER A 32 16.31 -1.77 -0.38
C SER A 32 16.33 -1.06 -1.74
N GLY A 33 17.51 -0.93 -2.35
CA GLY A 33 17.64 -0.45 -3.73
C GLY A 33 16.98 -1.39 -4.74
N PHE A 34 17.03 -2.69 -4.55
CA PHE A 34 16.38 -3.68 -5.40
C PHE A 34 14.85 -3.68 -5.18
N GLU A 35 14.37 -3.66 -3.94
CA GLU A 35 12.95 -3.58 -3.63
C GLU A 35 12.34 -2.26 -4.12
N GLY A 36 13.04 -1.14 -3.97
CA GLY A 36 12.64 0.15 -4.53
C GLY A 36 12.53 0.12 -6.05
N SER A 37 13.47 -0.52 -6.73
CA SER A 37 13.44 -0.74 -8.17
C SER A 37 12.25 -1.61 -8.60
N MET A 38 11.92 -2.66 -7.83
CA MET A 38 10.77 -3.53 -8.11
C MET A 38 9.45 -2.78 -7.96
N ARG A 39 9.28 -1.94 -6.95
CA ARG A 39 8.09 -1.10 -6.79
C ARG A 39 7.91 -0.13 -7.95
N GLN A 40 8.99 0.49 -8.42
CA GLN A 40 8.94 1.38 -9.59
C GLN A 40 8.50 0.63 -10.86
N ILE A 41 8.93 -0.60 -11.03
CA ILE A 41 8.49 -1.45 -12.14
C ILE A 41 6.98 -1.74 -12.03
N GLU A 42 6.48 -2.10 -10.84
CA GLU A 42 5.06 -2.36 -10.64
C GLU A 42 4.20 -1.09 -10.83
N TRP A 43 4.69 0.07 -10.43
CA TRP A 43 4.04 1.36 -10.72
C TRP A 43 4.02 1.66 -12.22
N SER A 44 5.11 1.36 -12.93
CA SER A 44 5.15 1.52 -14.39
C SER A 44 4.14 0.60 -15.09
N LYS A 45 3.99 -0.65 -14.63
CA LYS A 45 2.97 -1.58 -15.14
C LYS A 45 1.55 -1.08 -14.82
N ALA A 46 1.31 -0.59 -13.60
CA ALA A 46 0.03 0.00 -13.23
C ALA A 46 -0.33 1.19 -14.13
N TRP A 47 0.67 2.03 -14.46
CA TRP A 47 0.50 3.16 -15.35
C TRP A 47 0.18 2.74 -16.79
N ILE A 48 0.89 1.73 -17.31
CA ILE A 48 0.61 1.16 -18.65
C ILE A 48 -0.83 0.58 -18.69
N ALA A 49 -1.21 -0.18 -17.67
CA ALA A 49 -2.57 -0.71 -17.55
C ALA A 49 -3.59 0.43 -17.52
N PHE A 50 -3.38 1.47 -16.72
CA PHE A 50 -4.24 2.65 -16.66
C PHE A 50 -4.38 3.32 -18.04
N GLN A 51 -3.30 3.53 -18.76
CA GLN A 51 -3.32 4.17 -20.10
C GLN A 51 -4.15 3.39 -21.11
N SER A 52 -4.24 2.07 -20.99
CA SER A 52 -5.04 1.23 -21.90
C SER A 52 -6.55 1.28 -21.61
N ALA A 53 -6.97 1.65 -20.39
CA ALA A 53 -8.38 1.79 -20.00
C ALA A 53 -8.58 2.95 -19.00
N PRO A 54 -8.38 4.23 -19.40
CA PRO A 54 -8.23 5.33 -18.44
C PRO A 54 -9.53 5.70 -17.73
N TRP A 55 -10.70 5.47 -18.31
CA TRP A 55 -11.97 5.92 -17.73
C TRP A 55 -12.51 5.00 -16.64
N PHE A 56 -12.57 3.70 -16.90
CA PHE A 56 -13.20 2.71 -16.01
C PHE A 56 -12.25 1.60 -15.55
N GLY A 57 -10.99 1.64 -16.04
CA GLY A 57 -10.00 0.61 -15.71
C GLY A 57 -10.34 -0.77 -16.27
N HIS A 58 -9.67 -1.79 -15.74
CA HIS A 58 -9.81 -3.19 -16.18
C HIS A 58 -10.73 -4.03 -15.30
N GLY A 59 -11.28 -3.44 -14.26
CA GLY A 59 -12.11 -4.11 -13.25
C GLY A 59 -11.35 -4.42 -11.97
N TRP A 60 -12.10 -4.57 -10.89
CA TRP A 60 -11.58 -4.89 -9.57
C TRP A 60 -10.78 -6.19 -9.59
N ASN A 61 -9.63 -6.19 -8.92
CA ASN A 61 -8.71 -7.33 -8.81
C ASN A 61 -8.13 -7.82 -10.17
N SER A 62 -8.06 -6.94 -11.17
CA SER A 62 -7.52 -7.27 -12.49
C SER A 62 -6.00 -7.02 -12.61
N PHE A 63 -5.37 -6.38 -11.63
CA PHE A 63 -3.96 -5.97 -11.71
C PHE A 63 -3.01 -7.14 -12.05
N ALA A 64 -3.17 -8.28 -11.38
CA ALA A 64 -2.33 -9.46 -11.66
C ALA A 64 -2.45 -9.93 -13.12
N GLN A 65 -3.66 -9.92 -13.68
CA GLN A 65 -3.88 -10.28 -15.09
C GLN A 65 -3.23 -9.25 -16.03
N GLN A 66 -3.37 -7.96 -15.73
CA GLN A 66 -2.79 -6.90 -16.56
C GLN A 66 -1.26 -6.93 -16.52
N THR A 67 -0.66 -7.13 -15.35
CA THR A 67 0.79 -7.25 -15.21
C THR A 67 1.33 -8.49 -15.92
N PHE A 68 0.60 -9.60 -15.91
CA PHE A 68 0.94 -10.78 -16.69
C PHE A 68 0.95 -10.49 -18.20
N LEU A 69 -0.08 -9.84 -18.72
CA LEU A 69 -0.18 -9.46 -20.15
C LEU A 69 0.91 -8.47 -20.55
N ILE A 70 1.22 -7.49 -19.69
CA ILE A 70 2.30 -6.52 -19.94
C ILE A 70 3.67 -7.21 -19.94
N ASN A 71 3.91 -8.14 -19.00
CA ASN A 71 5.15 -8.92 -18.97
C ASN A 71 5.32 -9.83 -20.19
N ALA A 72 4.22 -10.36 -20.74
CA ALA A 72 4.24 -11.16 -21.96
C ALA A 72 4.62 -10.32 -23.20
N GLN A 73 4.44 -9.00 -23.14
CA GLN A 73 4.87 -8.07 -24.19
C GLN A 73 6.31 -7.63 -23.94
N GLN A 74 7.28 -8.37 -24.46
CA GLN A 74 8.72 -8.13 -24.25
C GLN A 74 9.21 -6.72 -24.61
N GLN A 75 8.43 -5.94 -25.34
CA GLN A 75 8.76 -4.56 -25.70
C GLN A 75 8.80 -3.60 -24.50
N TYR A 76 8.01 -3.87 -23.43
CA TYR A 76 7.96 -2.99 -22.27
C TYR A 76 9.09 -3.28 -21.26
N PHE A 77 9.40 -4.55 -21.05
CA PHE A 77 10.38 -4.99 -20.05
C PHE A 77 11.23 -6.16 -20.59
N PRO A 78 12.07 -5.93 -21.61
CA PRO A 78 12.75 -7.01 -22.35
C PRO A 78 13.73 -7.83 -21.50
N ASN A 79 14.28 -7.25 -20.44
CA ASN A 79 15.27 -7.89 -19.56
C ASN A 79 14.72 -8.27 -18.19
N ASN A 80 13.42 -8.11 -17.97
CA ASN A 80 12.83 -8.26 -16.66
C ASN A 80 11.94 -9.51 -16.62
N ILE A 81 12.58 -10.66 -16.64
CA ILE A 81 11.90 -11.92 -16.37
C ILE A 81 11.69 -11.99 -14.85
N LEU A 82 10.64 -11.35 -14.39
CA LEU A 82 10.22 -11.50 -13.01
C LEU A 82 9.61 -12.88 -12.86
N GLY A 83 10.31 -13.77 -12.15
CA GLY A 83 9.79 -15.07 -11.78
C GLY A 83 8.60 -14.98 -10.82
N VAL A 84 8.25 -13.78 -10.36
CA VAL A 84 7.17 -13.52 -9.43
C VAL A 84 6.15 -12.58 -10.08
N LEU A 85 4.90 -13.00 -10.09
CA LEU A 85 3.78 -12.18 -10.51
C LEU A 85 3.23 -11.44 -9.28
N PHE A 86 3.37 -10.12 -9.27
CA PHE A 86 2.79 -9.29 -8.22
C PHE A 86 1.28 -9.12 -8.46
N THR A 87 0.51 -9.27 -7.39
CA THR A 87 -0.95 -9.10 -7.42
C THR A 87 -1.39 -7.68 -7.13
N HIS A 88 -0.46 -6.84 -6.66
CA HIS A 88 -0.73 -5.47 -6.24
C HIS A 88 0.44 -4.56 -6.59
N SER A 89 0.14 -3.28 -6.84
CA SER A 89 1.13 -2.27 -7.23
C SER A 89 1.92 -1.67 -6.06
N HIS A 90 1.63 -2.04 -4.82
CA HIS A 90 2.19 -1.43 -3.60
C HIS A 90 1.98 0.09 -3.54
N ASN A 91 0.90 0.57 -4.13
CA ASN A 91 0.41 1.94 -4.04
C ASN A 91 -1.07 1.98 -4.37
N ILE A 92 -1.90 2.40 -3.40
CA ILE A 92 -3.35 2.34 -3.54
C ILE A 92 -3.87 3.21 -4.70
N VAL A 93 -3.23 4.35 -4.99
CA VAL A 93 -3.65 5.24 -6.08
C VAL A 93 -3.38 4.58 -7.43
N MET A 94 -2.19 4.02 -7.62
CA MET A 94 -1.83 3.30 -8.84
C MET A 94 -2.70 2.07 -9.04
N GLN A 95 -3.02 1.36 -7.97
CA GLN A 95 -3.93 0.22 -8.01
C GLN A 95 -5.33 0.63 -8.46
N LEU A 96 -5.92 1.66 -7.83
CA LEU A 96 -7.25 2.15 -8.20
C LEU A 96 -7.29 2.67 -9.63
N LEU A 97 -6.26 3.41 -10.07
CA LEU A 97 -6.19 3.91 -11.44
C LEU A 97 -6.17 2.77 -12.46
N SER A 98 -5.37 1.73 -12.24
CA SER A 98 -5.27 0.60 -13.16
C SER A 98 -6.54 -0.25 -13.20
N GLU A 99 -7.20 -0.43 -12.06
CA GLU A 99 -8.36 -1.32 -11.94
C GLU A 99 -9.70 -0.62 -12.15
N MET A 100 -9.86 0.60 -11.64
CA MET A 100 -11.14 1.34 -11.65
C MET A 100 -11.10 2.60 -12.52
N GLY A 101 -9.96 2.93 -13.08
CA GLY A 101 -9.77 4.12 -13.90
C GLY A 101 -9.98 5.44 -13.16
N ILE A 102 -10.08 6.52 -13.88
CA ILE A 102 -10.32 7.86 -13.30
C ILE A 102 -11.66 7.90 -12.57
N ALA A 103 -12.71 7.34 -13.15
CA ALA A 103 -14.07 7.42 -12.59
C ALA A 103 -14.14 6.77 -11.19
N GLY A 104 -13.65 5.54 -11.05
CA GLY A 104 -13.67 4.84 -9.76
C GLY A 104 -12.69 5.44 -8.75
N THR A 105 -11.51 5.85 -9.19
CA THR A 105 -10.51 6.50 -8.34
C THR A 105 -11.02 7.83 -7.80
N LEU A 106 -11.66 8.66 -8.63
CA LEU A 106 -12.27 9.92 -8.19
C LEU A 106 -13.42 9.67 -7.20
N LEU A 107 -14.29 8.72 -7.50
CA LEU A 107 -15.38 8.38 -6.58
C LEU A 107 -14.86 7.95 -5.21
N ALA A 108 -13.89 7.05 -5.15
CA ALA A 108 -13.26 6.60 -3.91
C ALA A 108 -12.58 7.77 -3.16
N THR A 109 -11.79 8.57 -3.88
CA THR A 109 -11.09 9.72 -3.31
C THR A 109 -12.04 10.78 -2.78
N LEU A 110 -13.07 11.16 -3.54
CA LEU A 110 -14.05 12.16 -3.13
C LEU A 110 -14.88 11.68 -1.93
N THR A 111 -15.25 10.40 -1.90
CA THR A 111 -15.94 9.81 -0.75
C THR A 111 -15.09 9.88 0.52
N LEU A 112 -13.80 9.53 0.41
CA LEU A 112 -12.86 9.60 1.51
C LEU A 112 -12.64 11.04 1.98
N LEU A 113 -12.40 11.98 1.05
CA LEU A 113 -12.24 13.40 1.37
C LEU A 113 -13.48 13.99 2.04
N ALA A 114 -14.67 13.64 1.57
CA ALA A 114 -15.94 14.06 2.18
C ALA A 114 -16.08 13.51 3.61
N ALA A 115 -15.71 12.26 3.84
CA ALA A 115 -15.71 11.67 5.17
C ALA A 115 -14.73 12.38 6.12
N VAL A 116 -13.49 12.58 5.68
CA VAL A 116 -12.46 13.28 6.45
C VAL A 116 -12.88 14.72 6.73
N TRP A 117 -13.37 15.44 5.74
CA TRP A 117 -13.85 16.83 5.90
C TRP A 117 -15.01 16.91 6.91
N ARG A 118 -16.00 16.02 6.78
CA ARG A 118 -17.12 15.95 7.72
C ARG A 118 -16.66 15.71 9.16
N LEU A 119 -15.68 14.85 9.35
CA LEU A 119 -15.13 14.57 10.68
C LEU A 119 -14.25 15.69 11.21
N SER A 120 -13.41 16.30 10.38
CA SER A 120 -12.50 17.39 10.76
C SER A 120 -13.24 18.71 11.06
N GLY A 121 -14.40 18.94 10.43
CA GLY A 121 -15.21 20.14 10.63
C GLY A 121 -15.97 20.21 11.96
N ARG A 122 -15.79 19.24 12.86
CA ARG A 122 -16.52 19.11 14.13
C ARG A 122 -15.61 19.37 15.34
N ASN A 123 -16.22 19.56 16.52
CA ASN A 123 -15.44 19.69 17.73
C ASN A 123 -14.67 18.42 18.02
N GLN A 124 -13.35 18.53 18.12
CA GLN A 124 -12.47 17.38 18.29
C GLN A 124 -12.29 17.07 19.78
N THR A 125 -12.46 15.80 20.12
CA THR A 125 -12.09 15.26 21.42
C THR A 125 -10.73 14.54 21.30
N PRO A 126 -10.01 14.29 22.41
CA PRO A 126 -8.80 13.47 22.34
C PRO A 126 -9.03 12.10 21.69
N ALA A 127 -10.20 11.48 21.92
CA ALA A 127 -10.56 10.21 21.30
C ALA A 127 -10.75 10.34 19.78
N SER A 128 -11.43 11.40 19.30
CA SER A 128 -11.60 11.62 17.86
C SER A 128 -10.27 11.92 17.17
N LEU A 129 -9.39 12.70 17.80
CA LEU A 129 -8.05 12.96 17.27
C LEU A 129 -7.21 11.69 17.16
N PHE A 130 -7.27 10.82 18.18
CA PHE A 130 -6.60 9.52 18.14
C PHE A 130 -7.10 8.66 16.96
N LEU A 131 -8.41 8.55 16.79
CA LEU A 131 -9.01 7.77 15.70
C LEU A 131 -8.69 8.34 14.32
N LEU A 132 -8.75 9.67 14.16
CA LEU A 132 -8.37 10.32 12.90
C LEU A 132 -6.88 10.14 12.58
N THR A 133 -6.02 10.17 13.59
CA THR A 133 -4.59 9.90 13.42
C THR A 133 -4.36 8.45 13.00
N ALA A 134 -5.06 7.49 13.61
CA ALA A 134 -4.99 6.09 13.21
C ALA A 134 -5.46 5.87 11.76
N ALA A 135 -6.54 6.57 11.36
CA ALA A 135 -7.00 6.54 9.96
C ALA A 135 -5.95 7.13 9.00
N ALA A 136 -5.34 8.26 9.36
CA ALA A 136 -4.29 8.89 8.55
C ALA A 136 -3.07 7.97 8.40
N ILE A 137 -2.63 7.32 9.47
CA ILE A 137 -1.53 6.34 9.42
C ILE A 137 -1.89 5.18 8.47
N SER A 138 -3.12 4.66 8.55
CA SER A 138 -3.58 3.59 7.67
C SER A 138 -3.58 4.00 6.19
N LEU A 139 -3.95 5.24 5.89
CA LEU A 139 -3.89 5.79 4.53
C LEU A 139 -2.44 5.97 4.05
N CYS A 140 -1.57 6.54 4.90
CA CYS A 140 -0.14 6.66 4.56
C CYS A 140 0.49 5.28 4.31
N HIS A 141 0.17 4.29 5.13
CA HIS A 141 0.64 2.92 4.92
C HIS A 141 0.14 2.37 3.57
N SER A 142 -1.09 2.67 3.17
CA SER A 142 -1.65 2.24 1.88
C SER A 142 -1.02 2.89 0.65
N MET A 143 -0.22 3.96 0.82
CA MET A 143 0.61 4.53 -0.24
C MET A 143 1.89 3.74 -0.49
N LEU A 144 2.33 2.94 0.48
CA LEU A 144 3.58 2.16 0.41
C LEU A 144 3.33 0.66 0.28
N GLU A 145 2.18 0.23 0.74
CA GLU A 145 1.70 -1.15 0.72
C GLU A 145 0.21 -1.15 0.31
N TYR A 146 -0.48 -2.27 0.49
CA TYR A 146 -1.90 -2.40 0.12
C TYR A 146 -2.81 -2.90 1.26
N PRO A 147 -2.64 -2.47 2.53
CA PRO A 147 -3.42 -3.01 3.64
C PRO A 147 -4.92 -2.85 3.45
N LEU A 148 -5.40 -1.72 2.92
CA LEU A 148 -6.84 -1.48 2.73
C LEU A 148 -7.47 -2.37 1.63
N TRP A 149 -6.69 -3.16 0.91
CA TRP A 149 -7.18 -4.17 -0.01
C TRP A 149 -7.67 -5.42 0.71
N TYR A 150 -7.17 -5.67 1.91
CA TYR A 150 -7.61 -6.78 2.74
C TYR A 150 -8.84 -6.40 3.56
N ILE A 151 -9.87 -7.24 3.51
CA ILE A 151 -11.16 -6.97 4.17
C ILE A 151 -11.03 -6.69 5.67
N TYR A 152 -10.11 -7.34 6.37
CA TYR A 152 -9.89 -7.12 7.79
C TYR A 152 -9.33 -5.72 8.08
N PHE A 153 -8.38 -5.21 7.31
CA PHE A 153 -7.89 -3.84 7.46
C PHE A 153 -8.94 -2.81 7.05
N LEU A 154 -9.66 -3.06 5.94
CA LEU A 154 -10.74 -2.20 5.48
C LEU A 154 -11.86 -2.12 6.52
N THR A 155 -12.19 -3.23 7.17
CA THR A 155 -13.20 -3.26 8.25
C THR A 155 -12.75 -2.41 9.44
N VAL A 156 -11.52 -2.58 9.91
CA VAL A 156 -10.97 -1.78 11.01
C VAL A 156 -10.93 -0.29 10.63
N PHE A 157 -10.50 0.04 9.42
CA PHE A 157 -10.49 1.43 8.92
C PHE A 157 -11.90 2.03 8.89
N SER A 158 -12.88 1.29 8.40
CA SER A 158 -14.30 1.71 8.37
C SER A 158 -14.86 1.90 9.77
N LEU A 159 -14.52 1.02 10.72
CA LEU A 159 -14.89 1.17 12.12
C LEU A 159 -14.26 2.42 12.76
N ILE A 160 -12.98 2.69 12.51
CA ILE A 160 -12.29 3.90 12.97
C ILE A 160 -13.05 5.14 12.51
N LEU A 161 -13.40 5.22 11.23
CA LEU A 161 -14.14 6.37 10.68
C LEU A 161 -15.56 6.48 11.27
N SER A 162 -16.25 5.36 11.45
CA SER A 162 -17.63 5.35 11.96
C SER A 162 -17.72 5.64 13.46
N LEU A 163 -16.74 5.20 14.23
CA LEU A 163 -16.68 5.40 15.69
C LEU A 163 -16.10 6.76 16.09
N THR A 164 -15.53 7.52 15.13
CA THR A 164 -14.99 8.85 15.44
C THR A 164 -16.12 9.76 15.97
N PRO A 165 -16.06 10.17 17.25
CA PRO A 165 -17.11 11.00 17.83
C PRO A 165 -17.21 12.33 17.11
N SER A 166 -18.43 12.75 16.85
CA SER A 166 -18.66 13.97 16.10
C SER A 166 -19.76 14.76 16.82
N TYR A 167 -19.34 15.81 17.53
CA TYR A 167 -20.25 16.76 18.13
C TYR A 167 -20.42 17.95 17.20
N PRO A 168 -21.67 18.49 17.02
CA PRO A 168 -21.87 19.73 16.28
C PRO A 168 -21.04 20.84 16.92
N LYS A 169 -20.53 21.75 16.09
CA LYS A 169 -19.97 23.01 16.58
C LYS A 169 -21.16 23.89 16.93
N ASP A 170 -21.25 24.31 18.19
CA ASP A 170 -22.17 25.33 18.66
C ASP A 170 -21.89 26.68 18.00
#